data_acf738995837e438ccf8ce0d317b8990
#
_entry.id   acf738995837e438ccf8ce0d317b8990
#
_cell.length_a   1.000
_cell.length_b   1.000
_cell.length_c   1.000
_cell.angle_alpha   90.00
_cell.angle_beta   90.00
_cell.angle_gamma   90.00
#
_symmetry.space_group_name_H-M   'P 1'
#
loop_
_entity.id
_entity.type
_entity.pdbx_description
1 polymer ?
#
loop_
_entity_poly.entity_id
_entity_poly.type
_entity_poly.pdbx_seq_one_letter_code
_entity_poly.pdbx_strand_id
1 'polypeptide(L)'
;MRKYKIAWSDGSTKEVEGQKITVYICNIGHEFIIHESLAYSCAYELSHKASGLNVCSLLEYMPAALRDKKQAAKLAISDIVKTKGAEKFINALNNAPRLEN
;
A
#
# COMPACT_ATOMS: atom_id res chain seq x y z
N MET A 1 -10.08 -8.58 -10.86
CA MET A 1 -8.90 -7.98 -10.23
C MET A 1 -7.65 -8.72 -10.66
N ARG A 2 -6.53 -8.02 -10.66
CA ARG A 2 -5.25 -8.64 -11.02
C ARG A 2 -4.59 -9.25 -9.79
N LYS A 3 -3.69 -10.21 -10.03
CA LYS A 3 -2.88 -10.81 -8.99
C LYS A 3 -1.54 -10.12 -8.91
N TYR A 4 -1.08 -9.88 -7.68
CA TYR A 4 0.19 -9.23 -7.38
C TYR A 4 0.94 -10.01 -6.32
N LYS A 5 2.25 -9.84 -6.30
CA LYS A 5 3.11 -10.42 -5.26
C LYS A 5 3.37 -9.39 -4.19
N ILE A 6 3.27 -9.79 -2.94
CA ILE A 6 3.62 -8.96 -1.78
C ILE A 6 4.73 -9.62 -0.99
N ALA A 7 5.57 -8.80 -0.36
CA ALA A 7 6.65 -9.29 0.50
C ALA A 7 6.08 -9.71 1.85
N TRP A 8 6.53 -10.86 2.34
CA TRP A 8 6.13 -11.38 3.64
C TRP A 8 7.28 -11.28 4.64
N SER A 9 6.95 -11.28 5.94
CA SER A 9 7.94 -11.04 7.00
C SER A 9 9.06 -12.07 7.08
N ASP A 10 8.84 -13.28 6.54
CA ASP A 10 9.85 -14.34 6.53
C ASP A 10 10.79 -14.31 5.30
N GLY A 11 10.67 -13.27 4.48
CA GLY A 11 11.45 -13.13 3.25
C GLY A 11 10.83 -13.79 2.02
N SER A 12 9.72 -14.49 2.19
CA SER A 12 8.98 -15.07 1.07
C SER A 12 8.05 -14.05 0.43
N THR A 13 7.42 -14.44 -0.69
CA THR A 13 6.36 -13.63 -1.31
C THR A 13 5.05 -14.39 -1.25
N LYS A 14 3.96 -13.65 -1.18
CA LYS A 14 2.60 -14.17 -1.25
C LYS A 14 1.89 -13.52 -2.43
N GLU A 15 1.03 -14.27 -3.09
CA GLU A 15 0.21 -13.74 -4.18
C GLU A 15 -1.14 -13.32 -3.62
N VAL A 16 -1.58 -12.13 -3.98
CA VAL A 16 -2.88 -11.57 -3.55
C VAL A 16 -3.60 -11.01 -4.77
N GLU A 17 -4.93 -11.04 -4.70
CA GLU A 17 -5.74 -10.30 -5.65
C GLU A 17 -5.91 -8.89 -5.14
N GLY A 18 -5.67 -7.91 -6.01
CA GLY A 18 -5.69 -6.53 -5.59
C GLY A 18 -6.09 -5.56 -6.69
N GLN A 19 -6.25 -4.33 -6.28
CA GLN A 19 -6.57 -3.20 -7.14
C GLN A 19 -5.42 -2.22 -7.10
N LYS A 20 -4.87 -1.91 -8.27
CA LYS A 20 -3.81 -0.92 -8.38
C LYS A 20 -4.38 0.48 -8.26
N ILE A 21 -3.68 1.33 -7.51
CA ILE A 21 -3.94 2.76 -7.49
C ILE A 21 -2.63 3.52 -7.67
N THR A 22 -2.74 4.75 -8.16
CA THR A 22 -1.61 5.67 -8.25
C THR A 22 -1.87 6.84 -7.32
N VAL A 23 -0.92 7.12 -6.44
CA VAL A 23 -0.99 8.27 -5.55
C VAL A 23 0.21 9.16 -5.83
N TYR A 24 -0.04 10.46 -6.02
CA TYR A 24 1.00 11.43 -6.30
C TYR A 24 1.57 11.98 -5.00
N ILE A 25 2.89 11.88 -4.85
CA ILE A 25 3.63 12.43 -3.72
C ILE A 25 4.70 13.35 -4.31
N CYS A 26 4.66 14.62 -3.95
CA CYS A 26 5.56 15.64 -4.51
C CYS A 26 5.53 15.64 -6.05
N ASN A 27 4.34 15.53 -6.63
CA ASN A 27 4.08 15.52 -8.08
C ASN A 27 4.65 14.30 -8.83
N ILE A 28 5.06 13.26 -8.11
CA ILE A 28 5.53 12.01 -8.70
C ILE A 28 4.51 10.91 -8.37
N GLY A 29 4.03 10.20 -9.38
CA GLY A 29 3.09 9.11 -9.20
C GLY A 29 3.76 7.86 -8.66
N HIS A 30 3.20 7.30 -7.59
CA HIS A 30 3.64 6.04 -7.00
C HIS A 30 2.50 5.03 -7.07
N GLU A 31 2.80 3.81 -7.46
CA GLU A 31 1.79 2.78 -7.61
C GLU A 31 1.73 1.89 -6.37
N PHE A 32 0.51 1.67 -5.90
CA PHE A 32 0.22 0.84 -4.74
C PHE A 32 -0.87 -0.17 -5.08
N ILE A 33 -0.99 -1.20 -4.25
CA ILE A 33 -2.00 -2.25 -4.40
C ILE A 33 -2.87 -2.25 -3.15
N ILE A 34 -4.19 -2.20 -3.34
CA ILE A 34 -5.16 -2.41 -2.27
C ILE A 34 -5.58 -3.88 -2.34
N HIS A 35 -5.40 -4.63 -1.25
CA HIS A 35 -5.73 -6.05 -1.20
C HIS A 35 -6.30 -6.41 0.17
N GLU A 36 -7.00 -7.54 0.25
CA GLU A 36 -7.44 -8.05 1.54
C GLU A 36 -6.25 -8.48 2.39
N SER A 37 -6.38 -8.28 3.69
CA SER A 37 -5.38 -8.75 4.65
C SER A 37 -5.31 -10.27 4.62
N LEU A 38 -4.10 -10.83 4.65
CA LEU A 38 -3.91 -12.27 4.79
C LEU A 38 -4.17 -12.75 6.23
N ALA A 39 -4.15 -11.83 7.18
CA ALA A 39 -4.36 -12.13 8.60
C ALA A 39 -5.82 -12.01 9.02
N TYR A 40 -6.56 -11.05 8.46
CA TYR A 40 -7.92 -10.73 8.87
C TYR A 40 -8.85 -10.62 7.68
N SER A 41 -9.92 -11.40 7.66
CA SER A 41 -10.95 -11.29 6.64
C SER A 41 -11.69 -9.95 6.74
N CYS A 42 -12.16 -9.44 5.62
CA CYS A 42 -12.87 -8.17 5.53
C CYS A 42 -12.04 -6.93 5.90
N ALA A 43 -10.75 -7.08 6.11
CA ALA A 43 -9.83 -5.95 6.29
C ALA A 43 -9.00 -5.77 5.03
N TYR A 44 -8.64 -4.53 4.71
CA TYR A 44 -7.82 -4.21 3.55
C TYR A 44 -6.49 -3.63 3.99
N GLU A 45 -5.47 -3.91 3.18
CA GLU A 45 -4.12 -3.41 3.37
C GLU A 45 -3.63 -2.74 2.11
N LEU A 46 -2.66 -1.83 2.27
CA LEU A 46 -2.00 -1.14 1.18
C LEU A 46 -0.57 -1.62 1.10
N SER A 47 -0.15 -2.05 -0.10
CA SER A 47 1.22 -2.48 -0.36
C SER A 47 1.79 -1.72 -1.55
N HIS A 48 3.11 -1.54 -1.56
CA HIS A 48 3.81 -0.92 -2.67
C HIS A 48 3.91 -1.90 -3.83
N LYS A 49 3.48 -1.50 -5.02
CA LYS A 49 3.41 -2.42 -6.16
C LYS A 49 4.77 -2.95 -6.57
N ALA A 50 5.76 -2.08 -6.69
CA ALA A 50 7.08 -2.48 -7.20
C ALA A 50 7.85 -3.40 -6.26
N SER A 51 7.67 -3.27 -4.95
CA SER A 51 8.42 -4.03 -3.96
C SER A 51 7.59 -5.03 -3.18
N GLY A 52 6.25 -4.91 -3.24
CA GLY A 52 5.36 -5.69 -2.40
C GLY A 52 5.42 -5.32 -0.92
N LEU A 53 6.15 -4.27 -0.56
CA LEU A 53 6.29 -3.83 0.83
C LEU A 53 4.94 -3.41 1.38
N ASN A 54 4.56 -3.96 2.55
CA ASN A 54 3.35 -3.53 3.23
C ASN A 54 3.51 -2.10 3.74
N VAL A 55 2.60 -1.22 3.36
CA VAL A 55 2.63 0.19 3.76
C VAL A 55 1.85 0.37 5.05
N CYS A 56 0.59 -0.07 5.08
CA CYS A 56 -0.28 0.07 6.25
C CYS A 56 -1.57 -0.71 6.07
N SER A 57 -2.31 -0.87 7.19
CA SER A 57 -3.69 -1.29 7.15
C SER A 57 -4.59 -0.10 6.81
N LEU A 58 -5.66 -0.33 6.06
CA LEU A 58 -6.65 0.69 5.73
C LEU A 58 -7.81 0.73 6.72
N LEU A 59 -7.82 -0.16 7.70
CA LEU A 59 -8.95 -0.30 8.63
C LEU A 59 -9.32 1.00 9.32
N GLU A 60 -8.32 1.75 9.80
CA GLU A 60 -8.55 3.00 10.52
C GLU A 60 -9.05 4.14 9.64
N TYR A 61 -8.83 4.04 8.34
CA TYR A 61 -9.16 5.09 7.38
C TYR A 61 -10.50 4.89 6.68
N MET A 62 -11.06 3.68 6.78
CA MET A 62 -12.30 3.34 6.08
C MET A 62 -13.50 4.19 6.52
N PRO A 63 -13.71 4.47 7.81
CA PRO A 63 -14.85 5.32 8.21
C PRO A 63 -14.76 6.74 7.65
N ALA A 64 -13.59 7.38 7.73
CA ALA A 64 -13.39 8.73 7.21
C ALA A 64 -13.51 8.79 5.68
N ALA A 65 -13.22 7.70 5.01
CA ALA A 65 -13.31 7.58 3.55
C ALA A 65 -14.69 7.10 3.08
N LEU A 66 -15.68 7.02 3.95
CA LEU A 66 -17.01 6.51 3.66
C LEU A 66 -16.98 5.12 3.02
N ARG A 67 -16.05 4.29 3.50
CA ARG A 67 -15.79 2.92 3.03
C ARG A 67 -15.29 2.83 1.59
N ASP A 68 -14.83 3.93 1.00
CA ASP A 68 -14.17 3.91 -0.29
C ASP A 68 -12.69 3.57 -0.09
N LYS A 69 -12.27 2.40 -0.57
CA LYS A 69 -10.91 1.89 -0.41
C LYS A 69 -9.85 2.80 -1.02
N LYS A 70 -10.15 3.39 -2.18
CA LYS A 70 -9.21 4.30 -2.85
C LYS A 70 -9.00 5.58 -2.04
N GLN A 71 -10.08 6.13 -1.49
CA GLN A 71 -9.98 7.31 -0.62
C GLN A 71 -9.26 6.98 0.68
N ALA A 72 -9.53 5.80 1.26
CA ALA A 72 -8.83 5.34 2.45
C ALA A 72 -7.32 5.26 2.19
N ALA A 73 -6.91 4.73 1.04
CA ALA A 73 -5.50 4.65 0.68
C ALA A 73 -4.86 6.03 0.55
N LYS A 74 -5.55 6.98 -0.07
CA LYS A 74 -5.06 8.36 -0.20
C LYS A 74 -4.92 9.04 1.15
N LEU A 75 -5.89 8.85 2.04
CA LEU A 75 -5.84 9.39 3.40
C LEU A 75 -4.67 8.78 4.19
N ALA A 76 -4.48 7.47 4.08
CA ALA A 76 -3.39 6.78 4.77
C ALA A 76 -2.03 7.30 4.31
N ILE A 77 -1.81 7.43 3.01
CA ILE A 77 -0.55 7.94 2.47
C ILE A 77 -0.33 9.39 2.88
N SER A 78 -1.37 10.22 2.83
CA SER A 78 -1.28 11.61 3.29
C SER A 78 -0.85 11.70 4.75
N ASP A 79 -1.39 10.84 5.61
CA ASP A 79 -1.05 10.78 7.02
C ASP A 79 0.41 10.35 7.23
N ILE A 80 0.85 9.32 6.51
CA ILE A 80 2.24 8.85 6.58
C ILE A 80 3.21 9.95 6.13
N VAL A 81 2.89 10.65 5.06
CA VAL A 81 3.72 11.75 4.56
C VAL A 81 3.81 12.88 5.59
N LYS A 82 2.71 13.18 6.29
CA LYS A 82 2.71 14.21 7.34
C LYS A 82 3.54 13.80 8.56
N THR A 83 3.48 12.54 8.95
CA THR A 83 4.14 12.07 10.18
C THR A 83 5.60 11.72 9.98
N LYS A 84 5.94 11.09 8.86
CA LYS A 84 7.32 10.63 8.57
C LYS A 84 8.08 11.55 7.63
N GLY A 85 7.38 12.37 6.87
CA GLY A 85 7.98 13.15 5.80
C GLY A 85 8.01 12.40 4.47
N ALA A 86 7.77 13.14 3.38
CA ALA A 86 7.70 12.56 2.03
C ALA A 86 9.01 11.88 1.63
N GLU A 87 10.15 12.51 1.91
CA GLU A 87 11.46 11.99 1.53
C GLU A 87 11.77 10.65 2.18
N LYS A 88 11.53 10.52 3.49
CA LYS A 88 11.75 9.25 4.20
C LYS A 88 10.84 8.14 3.68
N PHE A 89 9.59 8.46 3.41
CA PHE A 89 8.64 7.49 2.90
C PHE A 89 9.05 7.01 1.50
N ILE A 90 9.36 7.94 0.61
CA ILE A 90 9.79 7.62 -0.76
C ILE A 90 11.08 6.80 -0.75
N ASN A 91 12.05 7.16 0.10
CA ASN A 91 13.29 6.40 0.22
C ASN A 91 13.05 4.97 0.70
N ALA A 92 12.15 4.79 1.67
CA ALA A 92 11.80 3.44 2.14
C ALA A 92 11.21 2.59 1.02
N LEU A 93 10.33 3.16 0.18
CA LEU A 93 9.76 2.46 -0.95
C LEU A 93 10.82 2.09 -1.99
N ASN A 94 11.73 3.02 -2.29
CA ASN A 94 12.75 2.82 -3.31
C ASN A 94 13.86 1.87 -2.86
N ASN A 95 14.12 1.75 -1.56
CA ASN A 95 15.15 0.88 -1.02
C ASN A 95 14.66 -0.56 -0.81
N ALA A 96 13.36 -0.81 -0.85
CA ALA A 96 12.83 -2.16 -0.72
C ALA A 96 13.12 -2.98 -1.99
N PRO A 97 13.46 -4.28 -1.87
CA PRO A 97 13.72 -5.12 -3.03
C PRO A 97 12.53 -5.17 -3.98
N ARG A 98 12.80 -5.05 -5.28
CA ARG A 98 11.74 -5.05 -6.28
C ARG A 98 11.24 -6.46 -6.56
N LEU A 99 9.93 -6.57 -6.78
CA LEU A 99 9.25 -7.78 -7.23
C LEU A 99 8.76 -7.57 -8.66
N GLU A 100 8.53 -8.69 -9.35
CA GLU A 100 7.94 -8.65 -10.70
C GLU A 100 6.43 -8.48 -10.63
N ASN A 101 6.01 -7.27 -10.48
CA ASN A 101 4.59 -6.90 -10.49
C ASN A 101 4.29 -6.05 -11.74
#